data_19b2661692876bfcfc8b8ef4551ad7da
#
_entry.id   19b2661692876bfcfc8b8ef4551ad7da
#
_cell.length_a   1.000
_cell.length_b   1.000
_cell.length_c   1.000
_cell.angle_alpha   90.00
_cell.angle_beta   90.00
_cell.angle_gamma   90.00
#
_symmetry.space_group_name_H-M   'P 1'
#
loop_
_entity.id
_entity.type
_entity.pdbx_description
1 polymer ?
#
loop_
_entity_poly.entity_id
_entity_poly.type
_entity_poly.pdbx_seq_one_letter_code
_entity_poly.pdbx_strand_id
1 'polypeptide(L)'
;MKALSSVIYSAAGNGASGRRNISQLMKLIIIVLFFILVSSWFFHFLMKAEGRGADYHWFDGFYWTMVTMTTLGYGEITFNEWPGKLFSIAVMLFGMLSMLIILPFAFIRFAYEPWIEAQNEARTPKKLGAETRDHVIITN
;
A
#
# COMPACT_ATOMS: atom_id res chain seq x y z
N MET A 1 16.41 12.19 -36.87
CA MET A 1 15.63 10.99 -36.54
C MET A 1 16.10 10.22 -35.29
N LYS A 2 17.35 10.31 -34.85
CA LYS A 2 17.87 9.61 -33.63
C LYS A 2 17.42 10.25 -32.31
N ALA A 3 17.07 11.54 -32.27
CA ALA A 3 16.63 12.23 -31.06
C ALA A 3 15.20 11.87 -30.61
N LEU A 4 14.33 11.51 -31.54
CA LEU A 4 12.95 11.09 -31.23
C LEU A 4 12.91 9.69 -30.60
N SER A 5 13.82 8.79 -31.02
CA SER A 5 13.88 7.44 -30.46
C SER A 5 14.38 7.44 -29.01
N SER A 6 15.31 8.33 -28.61
CA SER A 6 15.79 8.42 -27.24
C SER A 6 14.75 8.98 -26.28
N VAL A 7 13.93 9.93 -26.73
CA VAL A 7 12.82 10.49 -25.94
C VAL A 7 11.71 9.45 -25.72
N ILE A 8 11.40 8.65 -26.75
CA ILE A 8 10.42 7.57 -26.64
C ILE A 8 10.92 6.46 -25.71
N TYR A 9 12.22 6.13 -25.77
CA TYR A 9 12.83 5.12 -24.89
C TYR A 9 12.86 5.56 -23.41
N SER A 10 13.13 6.84 -23.12
CA SER A 10 13.11 7.36 -21.76
C SER A 10 11.68 7.43 -21.17
N ALA A 11 10.70 7.78 -21.99
CA ALA A 11 9.28 7.78 -21.59
C ALA A 11 8.74 6.36 -21.35
N ALA A 12 9.18 5.38 -22.13
CA ALA A 12 8.80 3.97 -21.96
C ALA A 12 9.48 3.31 -20.74
N GLY A 13 10.69 3.72 -20.38
CA GLY A 13 11.42 3.20 -19.22
C GLY A 13 10.76 3.58 -17.88
N ASN A 14 10.26 4.80 -17.76
CA ASN A 14 9.57 5.26 -16.54
C ASN A 14 8.18 4.59 -16.35
N GLY A 15 7.51 4.22 -17.44
CA GLY A 15 6.23 3.50 -17.38
C GLY A 15 6.34 2.07 -16.84
N ALA A 16 7.45 1.39 -17.04
CA ALA A 16 7.62 0.01 -16.60
C ALA A 16 7.91 -0.11 -15.09
N SER A 17 8.68 0.79 -14.51
CA SER A 17 8.97 0.83 -13.07
C SER A 17 7.72 1.21 -12.26
N GLY A 18 6.97 2.22 -12.71
CA GLY A 18 5.73 2.65 -12.06
C GLY A 18 4.66 1.55 -12.07
N ARG A 19 4.50 0.83 -13.17
CA ARG A 19 3.54 -0.29 -13.28
C ARG A 19 3.87 -1.46 -12.36
N ARG A 20 5.13 -1.81 -12.17
CA ARG A 20 5.56 -2.89 -11.25
C ARG A 20 5.25 -2.55 -9.80
N ASN A 21 5.50 -1.30 -9.39
CA ASN A 21 5.21 -0.84 -8.02
C ASN A 21 3.71 -0.79 -7.74
N ILE A 22 2.89 -0.37 -8.71
CA ILE A 22 1.41 -0.39 -8.58
C ILE A 22 0.92 -1.83 -8.44
N SER A 23 1.42 -2.75 -9.25
CA SER A 23 1.02 -4.16 -9.20
C SER A 23 1.37 -4.80 -7.85
N GLN A 24 2.50 -4.46 -7.24
CA GLN A 24 2.87 -4.94 -5.90
C GLN A 24 1.96 -4.36 -4.81
N LEU A 25 1.66 -3.06 -4.89
CA LEU A 25 0.74 -2.41 -3.95
C LEU A 25 -0.68 -3.01 -4.07
N MET A 26 -1.17 -3.21 -5.28
CA MET A 26 -2.47 -3.84 -5.51
C MET A 26 -2.53 -5.27 -4.96
N LYS A 27 -1.48 -6.06 -5.14
CA LYS A 27 -1.38 -7.41 -4.55
C LYS A 27 -1.43 -7.35 -3.03
N LEU A 28 -0.71 -6.41 -2.42
CA LEU A 28 -0.72 -6.23 -0.96
C LEU A 28 -2.13 -5.86 -0.46
N ILE A 29 -2.79 -4.91 -1.11
CA ILE A 29 -4.17 -4.52 -0.75
C ILE A 29 -5.12 -5.72 -0.87
N ILE A 30 -5.02 -6.51 -1.93
CA ILE A 30 -5.83 -7.71 -2.12
C ILE A 30 -5.58 -8.73 -1.02
N ILE A 31 -4.32 -8.94 -0.62
CA ILE A 31 -3.96 -9.84 0.48
C ILE A 31 -4.58 -9.37 1.79
N VAL A 32 -4.51 -8.06 2.09
CA VAL A 32 -5.10 -7.49 3.32
C VAL A 32 -6.62 -7.63 3.31
N LEU A 33 -7.29 -7.32 2.19
CA LEU A 33 -8.73 -7.50 2.06
C LEU A 33 -9.15 -8.96 2.22
N PHE A 34 -8.42 -9.88 1.60
CA PHE A 34 -8.66 -11.32 1.76
C PHE A 34 -8.48 -11.76 3.22
N PHE A 35 -7.43 -11.27 3.89
CA PHE A 35 -7.20 -11.55 5.30
C PHE A 35 -8.34 -11.03 6.19
N ILE A 36 -8.87 -9.83 5.93
CA ILE A 36 -10.01 -9.27 6.66
C ILE A 36 -11.24 -10.17 6.51
N LEU A 37 -11.55 -10.64 5.30
CA LEU A 37 -12.69 -11.50 5.05
C LEU A 37 -12.55 -12.86 5.76
N VAL A 38 -11.37 -13.47 5.68
CA VAL A 38 -11.08 -14.74 6.36
C VAL A 38 -11.14 -14.58 7.87
N SER A 39 -10.58 -13.50 8.41
CA SER A 39 -10.62 -13.21 9.85
C SER A 39 -12.05 -12.95 10.35
N SER A 40 -12.86 -12.23 9.57
CA SER A 40 -14.27 -12.01 9.89
C SER A 40 -15.07 -13.33 9.94
N TRP A 41 -14.80 -14.22 8.98
CA TRP A 41 -15.43 -15.55 8.99
C TRP A 41 -14.98 -16.39 10.20
N PHE A 42 -13.69 -16.38 10.50
CA PHE A 42 -13.11 -17.12 11.61
C PHE A 42 -13.57 -16.58 12.98
N PHE A 43 -13.79 -15.27 13.08
CA PHE A 43 -14.40 -14.63 14.25
C PHE A 43 -15.75 -15.28 14.60
N HIS A 44 -16.64 -15.45 13.64
CA HIS A 44 -17.93 -16.09 13.88
C HIS A 44 -17.81 -17.55 14.31
N PHE A 45 -16.85 -18.26 13.73
CA PHE A 45 -16.59 -19.64 14.14
C PHE A 45 -16.16 -19.71 15.61
N LEU A 46 -15.25 -18.85 16.05
CA LEU A 46 -14.79 -18.80 17.44
C LEU A 46 -15.89 -18.34 18.42
N MET A 47 -16.65 -17.30 18.06
CA MET A 47 -17.77 -16.83 18.91
C MET A 47 -18.86 -17.89 19.05
N LYS A 48 -19.09 -18.68 18.02
CA LYS A 48 -20.00 -19.82 18.09
C LYS A 48 -19.45 -20.93 18.99
N ALA A 49 -18.16 -21.18 18.96
CA ALA A 49 -17.50 -22.14 19.85
C ALA A 49 -17.56 -21.70 21.33
N GLU A 50 -17.51 -20.39 21.61
CA GLU A 50 -17.73 -19.83 22.95
C GLU A 50 -19.23 -19.80 23.40
N GLY A 51 -20.15 -20.27 22.55
CA GLY A 51 -21.59 -20.23 22.84
C GLY A 51 -22.23 -18.85 22.64
N ARG A 52 -21.51 -17.87 22.18
CA ARG A 52 -21.93 -16.46 21.99
C ARG A 52 -22.26 -16.11 20.55
N GLY A 53 -22.31 -17.09 19.66
CA GLY A 53 -22.51 -16.85 18.22
C GLY A 53 -23.85 -16.21 17.84
N ALA A 54 -24.87 -16.30 18.71
CA ALA A 54 -26.16 -15.66 18.49
C ALA A 54 -26.17 -14.16 18.82
N ASP A 55 -25.21 -13.68 19.61
CA ASP A 55 -25.13 -12.30 20.08
C ASP A 55 -24.52 -11.36 18.99
N TYR A 56 -23.91 -11.92 17.96
CA TYR A 56 -23.17 -11.17 16.95
C TYR A 56 -23.68 -11.42 15.54
N HIS A 57 -23.91 -10.32 14.82
CA HIS A 57 -24.25 -10.35 13.41
C HIS A 57 -23.03 -10.55 12.52
N TRP A 58 -23.25 -10.92 11.27
CA TRP A 58 -22.16 -11.11 10.29
C TRP A 58 -21.22 -9.90 10.20
N PHE A 59 -21.75 -8.69 10.32
CA PHE A 59 -20.98 -7.46 10.20
C PHE A 59 -20.06 -7.21 11.42
N ASP A 60 -20.38 -7.77 12.57
CA ASP A 60 -19.60 -7.59 13.81
C ASP A 60 -18.21 -8.22 13.70
N GLY A 61 -18.07 -9.32 12.97
CA GLY A 61 -16.78 -9.93 12.68
C GLY A 61 -15.90 -9.04 11.81
N PHE A 62 -16.49 -8.37 10.81
CA PHE A 62 -15.76 -7.41 9.98
C PHE A 62 -15.35 -6.18 10.80
N TYR A 63 -16.26 -5.60 11.55
CA TYR A 63 -16.00 -4.48 12.44
C TYR A 63 -14.90 -4.80 13.45
N TRP A 64 -15.00 -5.92 14.14
CA TRP A 64 -14.00 -6.36 15.12
C TRP A 64 -12.61 -6.54 14.49
N THR A 65 -12.54 -7.15 13.32
CA THR A 65 -11.27 -7.33 12.60
C THR A 65 -10.63 -5.99 12.26
N MET A 66 -11.41 -5.04 11.73
CA MET A 66 -10.92 -3.71 11.39
C MET A 66 -10.41 -2.95 12.62
N VAL A 67 -11.18 -2.95 13.72
CA VAL A 67 -10.80 -2.28 14.97
C VAL A 67 -9.55 -2.90 15.59
N THR A 68 -9.41 -4.23 15.49
CA THR A 68 -8.24 -4.95 16.02
C THR A 68 -6.99 -4.69 15.14
N MET A 69 -7.12 -4.76 13.82
CA MET A 69 -6.01 -4.51 12.90
C MET A 69 -5.48 -3.08 12.97
N THR A 70 -6.36 -2.11 13.19
CA THR A 70 -5.97 -0.70 13.36
C THR A 70 -5.43 -0.38 14.75
N THR A 71 -5.31 -1.37 15.64
CA THR A 71 -4.87 -1.23 17.04
C THR A 71 -5.74 -0.30 17.89
N LEU A 72 -6.96 0.01 17.43
CA LEU A 72 -7.90 0.87 18.14
C LEU A 72 -8.44 0.17 19.40
N GLY A 73 -8.87 -1.09 19.28
CA GLY A 73 -9.21 -1.99 20.37
C GLY A 73 -10.20 -1.41 21.39
N TYR A 74 -11.40 -0.99 20.98
CA TYR A 74 -12.41 -0.43 21.90
C TYR A 74 -12.79 -1.36 23.05
N GLY A 75 -12.57 -2.67 22.90
CA GLY A 75 -12.85 -3.64 23.98
C GLY A 75 -14.31 -4.02 24.13
N GLU A 76 -15.20 -3.58 23.24
CA GLU A 76 -16.62 -3.93 23.25
C GLU A 76 -16.86 -5.41 22.95
N ILE A 77 -16.06 -5.95 22.03
CA ILE A 77 -16.14 -7.35 21.60
C ILE A 77 -14.79 -8.01 21.93
N THR A 78 -14.82 -8.94 22.85
CA THR A 78 -13.63 -9.64 23.33
C THR A 78 -13.89 -11.13 23.40
N PHE A 79 -12.84 -11.92 23.18
CA PHE A 79 -12.84 -13.36 23.39
C PHE A 79 -12.54 -13.69 24.86
N ASN A 80 -13.27 -14.62 25.44
CA ASN A 80 -13.07 -15.10 26.79
C ASN A 80 -12.10 -16.28 26.82
N GLU A 81 -12.21 -17.16 25.81
CA GLU A 81 -11.42 -18.37 25.71
C GLU A 81 -10.05 -18.13 25.10
N TRP A 82 -9.08 -18.99 25.43
CA TRP A 82 -7.71 -18.85 24.96
C TRP A 82 -7.54 -18.95 23.44
N PRO A 83 -8.30 -19.75 22.65
CA PRO A 83 -8.15 -19.78 21.20
C PRO A 83 -8.52 -18.44 20.56
N GLY A 84 -9.57 -17.79 21.06
CA GLY A 84 -9.99 -16.47 20.62
C GLY A 84 -8.96 -15.40 20.94
N LYS A 85 -8.33 -15.45 22.12
CA LYS A 85 -7.24 -14.53 22.50
C LYS A 85 -6.01 -14.70 21.62
N LEU A 86 -5.64 -15.94 21.30
CA LEU A 86 -4.53 -16.23 20.40
C LEU A 86 -4.82 -15.72 18.99
N PHE A 87 -6.04 -15.92 18.50
CA PHE A 87 -6.48 -15.37 17.23
C PHE A 87 -6.44 -13.84 17.21
N SER A 88 -6.84 -13.16 18.28
CA SER A 88 -6.75 -11.71 18.41
C SER A 88 -5.32 -11.20 18.27
N ILE A 89 -4.35 -11.89 18.90
CA ILE A 89 -2.93 -11.55 18.79
C ILE A 89 -2.46 -11.70 17.34
N ALA A 90 -2.84 -12.78 16.65
CA ALA A 90 -2.45 -13.01 15.26
C ALA A 90 -3.02 -11.92 14.33
N VAL A 91 -4.29 -11.54 14.50
CA VAL A 91 -4.93 -10.48 13.70
C VAL A 91 -4.28 -9.12 13.96
N MET A 92 -3.97 -8.81 15.23
CA MET A 92 -3.31 -7.57 15.61
C MET A 92 -1.90 -7.47 15.01
N LEU A 93 -1.09 -8.54 15.11
CA LEU A 93 0.26 -8.56 14.54
C LEU A 93 0.25 -8.42 13.03
N PHE A 94 -0.64 -9.12 12.34
CA PHE A 94 -0.78 -9.01 10.90
C PHE A 94 -1.22 -7.59 10.49
N GLY A 95 -2.16 -6.99 11.20
CA GLY A 95 -2.61 -5.62 10.97
C GLY A 95 -1.48 -4.61 11.14
N MET A 96 -0.74 -4.70 12.25
CA MET A 96 0.40 -3.83 12.52
C MET A 96 1.48 -3.93 11.43
N LEU A 97 1.87 -5.15 11.03
CA LEU A 97 2.85 -5.36 9.98
C LEU A 97 2.36 -4.83 8.62
N SER A 98 1.09 -5.06 8.29
CA SER A 98 0.48 -4.54 7.05
C SER A 98 0.51 -3.01 7.02
N MET A 99 0.17 -2.36 8.13
CA MET A 99 0.17 -0.91 8.24
C MET A 99 1.58 -0.32 8.14
N LEU A 100 2.58 -0.99 8.76
CA LEU A 100 3.99 -0.62 8.66
C LEU A 100 4.52 -0.66 7.22
N ILE A 101 3.98 -1.55 6.39
CA ILE A 101 4.38 -1.67 4.98
C ILE A 101 3.59 -0.69 4.10
N ILE A 102 2.26 -0.61 4.28
CA ILE A 102 1.38 0.19 3.41
C ILE A 102 1.62 1.69 3.58
N LEU A 103 1.80 2.19 4.82
CA LEU A 103 1.97 3.62 5.09
C LEU A 103 3.17 4.25 4.38
N PRO A 104 4.42 3.71 4.50
CA PRO A 104 5.55 4.31 3.82
C PRO A 104 5.43 4.19 2.29
N PHE A 105 4.89 3.10 1.76
CA PHE A 105 4.64 2.98 0.32
C PHE A 105 3.62 3.99 -0.19
N ALA A 106 2.54 4.19 0.54
CA ALA A 106 1.54 5.19 0.21
C ALA A 106 2.14 6.61 0.25
N PHE A 107 2.90 6.92 1.30
CA PHE A 107 3.55 8.22 1.46
C PHE A 107 4.54 8.52 0.32
N ILE A 108 5.43 7.58 -0.02
CA ILE A 108 6.39 7.74 -1.12
C ILE A 108 5.65 8.01 -2.43
N ARG A 109 4.57 7.29 -2.70
CA ARG A 109 3.84 7.42 -3.95
C ARG A 109 3.01 8.70 -4.05
N PHE A 110 2.30 9.07 -2.97
CA PHE A 110 1.38 10.22 -3.01
C PHE A 110 2.07 11.57 -2.75
N ALA A 111 3.14 11.58 -1.97
CA ALA A 111 3.82 12.82 -1.60
C ALA A 111 5.16 13.00 -2.33
N TYR A 112 5.94 11.94 -2.50
CA TYR A 112 7.32 12.06 -2.97
C TYR A 112 7.45 12.04 -4.50
N GLU A 113 6.71 11.20 -5.22
CA GLU A 113 6.74 11.14 -6.69
C GLU A 113 6.38 12.49 -7.34
N PRO A 114 5.25 13.14 -7.04
CA PRO A 114 4.89 14.41 -7.69
C PRO A 114 5.85 15.54 -7.34
N TRP A 115 6.47 15.49 -6.15
CA TRP A 115 7.44 16.51 -5.75
C TRP A 115 8.77 16.38 -6.51
N ILE A 116 9.27 15.17 -6.76
CA ILE A 116 10.46 14.91 -7.56
C ILE A 116 10.24 15.28 -9.03
N GLU A 117 9.08 14.96 -9.59
CA GLU A 117 8.74 15.31 -10.97
C GLU A 117 8.72 16.84 -11.15
N ALA A 118 8.10 17.57 -10.22
CA ALA A 118 8.09 19.03 -10.26
C ALA A 118 9.49 19.63 -10.14
N GLN A 119 10.39 19.04 -9.34
CA GLN A 119 11.79 19.49 -9.26
C GLN A 119 12.59 19.16 -10.52
N ASN A 120 12.38 18.01 -11.13
CA ASN A 120 13.06 17.62 -12.36
C ASN A 120 12.64 18.48 -13.54
N GLU A 121 11.36 18.84 -13.64
CA GLU A 121 10.87 19.79 -14.65
C GLU A 121 11.47 21.18 -14.45
N ALA A 122 11.68 21.62 -13.22
CA ALA A 122 12.28 22.91 -12.90
C ALA A 122 13.80 22.94 -13.19
N ARG A 123 14.47 21.77 -13.10
CA ARG A 123 15.94 21.67 -13.35
C ARG A 123 16.30 21.38 -14.79
N THR A 124 15.40 20.87 -15.60
CA THR A 124 15.68 20.62 -17.02
C THR A 124 15.42 21.92 -17.79
N PRO A 125 16.46 22.60 -18.30
CA PRO A 125 16.25 23.79 -19.13
C PRO A 125 15.46 23.37 -20.37
N LYS A 126 14.24 23.85 -20.49
CA LYS A 126 13.27 23.48 -21.54
C LYS A 126 13.69 23.79 -22.98
N LYS A 127 14.73 24.61 -23.17
CA LYS A 127 15.36 24.88 -24.48
C LYS A 127 16.77 25.41 -24.25
N LEU A 128 17.77 24.79 -24.86
CA LEU A 128 18.98 25.52 -25.25
C LEU A 128 18.50 26.61 -26.19
N GLY A 129 18.83 27.89 -25.89
CA GLY A 129 18.48 29.02 -26.73
C GLY A 129 18.95 28.75 -28.15
N ALA A 130 18.15 29.13 -29.15
CA ALA A 130 18.43 28.93 -30.57
C ALA A 130 19.75 29.62 -31.06
N GLU A 131 20.47 30.30 -30.16
CA GLU A 131 21.72 31.00 -30.41
C GLU A 131 22.98 30.23 -30.00
N THR A 132 22.89 29.00 -29.47
CA THR A 132 24.08 28.19 -29.18
C THR A 132 24.58 27.52 -30.47
N ARG A 133 25.27 28.27 -31.29
CA ARG A 133 26.13 27.79 -32.34
C ARG A 133 27.55 27.64 -31.72
N ASP A 134 28.22 26.55 -32.07
CA ASP A 134 29.60 26.23 -31.68
C ASP A 134 29.82 25.92 -30.17
N HIS A 135 29.33 24.79 -29.68
CA HIS A 135 29.77 24.21 -28.43
C HIS A 135 30.65 22.99 -28.71
N VAL A 136 31.82 23.00 -28.13
CA VAL A 136 32.77 21.87 -28.16
C VAL A 136 32.43 20.95 -26.98
N ILE A 137 32.11 19.70 -27.26
CA ILE A 137 31.96 18.68 -26.22
C ILE A 137 33.36 18.20 -25.84
N ILE A 138 33.84 18.60 -24.66
CA ILE A 138 35.07 18.06 -24.09
C ILE A 138 34.69 16.77 -23.35
N THR A 139 35.04 15.62 -23.92
CA THR A 139 35.01 14.32 -23.24
C THR A 139 36.38 14.10 -22.59
N ASN A 140 36.37 13.92 -21.27
CA ASN A 140 37.55 13.50 -20.51
C ASN A 140 37.46 12.00 -20.23
#